data_933333560b5c65fa24d577148de38cca
#
_entry.id   933333560b5c65fa24d577148de38cca
#
_cell.length_a   1.000
_cell.length_b   1.000
_cell.length_c   1.000
_cell.angle_alpha   90.00
_cell.angle_beta   90.00
_cell.angle_gamma   90.00
#
_symmetry.space_group_name_H-M   'P 1'
#
loop_
_entity.id
_entity.type
_entity.pdbx_description
1 polymer ?
#
loop_
_entity_poly.entity_id
_entity_poly.type
_entity_poly.pdbx_seq_one_letter_code
_entity_poly.pdbx_strand_id
1 'polypeptide(L)'
;MIIGKYPGLRLRRGRKQSWSRRLIQENTLSPNDFILPIFLIEGSNKRQDISSMPGVYRYTINRLSQIVDKAIKLGIPMIALFPKTQNSKKDELGTESLNENNLVCKAIQEVKKRYKNQIGIMCDVALDPYTSHGHDGLIKNGYVLNDETIEVLISQSLLQAEMGCDILAPSDMMDGRIGKIRKSLDKNGYDMTQILSYAVKYASSFYGPFR
;
A
#
# COMPACT_ATOMS: atom_id res chain seq x y z
N MET A 1 -38.97 10.00 0.64
CA MET A 1 -38.78 10.54 2.02
C MET A 1 -39.71 9.79 2.95
N ILE A 2 -39.22 9.11 4.00
CA ILE A 2 -40.08 8.43 4.98
C ILE A 2 -40.68 9.49 5.91
N ILE A 3 -41.99 9.75 5.77
CA ILE A 3 -42.67 10.70 6.64
C ILE A 3 -43.43 9.88 7.70
N GLY A 4 -42.78 9.69 8.84
CA GLY A 4 -43.40 9.00 9.98
C GLY A 4 -42.96 9.66 11.29
N LYS A 5 -43.86 9.64 12.30
CA LYS A 5 -43.58 10.21 13.63
C LYS A 5 -43.66 9.13 14.71
N TYR A 6 -42.85 9.29 15.75
CA TYR A 6 -42.96 8.51 16.96
C TYR A 6 -44.35 8.70 17.58
N PRO A 7 -45.00 7.66 18.15
CA PRO A 7 -44.51 6.27 18.33
C PRO A 7 -44.75 5.32 17.14
N GLY A 8 -45.42 5.75 16.08
CA GLY A 8 -45.65 4.92 14.90
C GLY A 8 -44.37 4.51 14.20
N LEU A 9 -43.47 5.47 13.94
CA LEU A 9 -42.13 5.22 13.41
C LEU A 9 -41.16 4.86 14.54
N ARG A 10 -40.61 3.65 14.47
CA ARG A 10 -39.62 3.12 15.41
C ARG A 10 -38.51 2.37 14.64
N LEU A 11 -37.48 3.06 14.23
CA LEU A 11 -36.40 2.48 13.43
C LEU A 11 -35.63 1.36 14.15
N ARG A 12 -35.65 1.36 15.50
CA ARG A 12 -34.99 0.30 16.30
C ARG A 12 -35.67 -1.06 16.21
N ARG A 13 -36.92 -1.15 15.67
CA ARG A 13 -37.63 -2.45 15.51
C ARG A 13 -36.78 -3.44 14.69
N GLY A 14 -36.20 -3.00 13.58
CA GLY A 14 -35.33 -3.80 12.72
C GLY A 14 -34.02 -4.22 13.35
N ARG A 15 -33.61 -3.62 14.48
CA ARG A 15 -32.33 -3.87 15.13
C ARG A 15 -32.39 -4.87 16.29
N LYS A 16 -33.53 -5.29 16.72
CA LYS A 16 -33.72 -6.16 17.90
C LYS A 16 -33.18 -7.57 17.66
N GLN A 17 -33.56 -8.22 16.59
CA GLN A 17 -33.23 -9.61 16.29
C GLN A 17 -32.04 -9.70 15.28
N SER A 18 -31.21 -10.76 15.42
CA SER A 18 -30.06 -10.96 14.56
C SER A 18 -30.45 -11.17 13.08
N TRP A 19 -31.50 -11.95 12.83
CA TRP A 19 -32.01 -12.14 11.47
C TRP A 19 -32.51 -10.84 10.83
N SER A 20 -33.17 -9.99 11.61
CA SER A 20 -33.65 -8.69 11.13
C SER A 20 -32.47 -7.74 10.79
N ARG A 21 -31.45 -7.70 11.66
CA ARG A 21 -30.24 -6.91 11.37
C ARG A 21 -29.55 -7.39 10.08
N ARG A 22 -29.43 -8.72 9.86
CA ARG A 22 -28.87 -9.24 8.62
C ARG A 22 -29.70 -8.86 7.39
N LEU A 23 -31.02 -8.85 7.52
CA LEU A 23 -31.93 -8.49 6.40
C LEU A 23 -31.80 -7.02 5.96
N ILE A 24 -31.60 -6.11 6.93
CA ILE A 24 -31.51 -4.66 6.66
C ILE A 24 -30.06 -4.14 6.58
N GLN A 25 -29.09 -5.03 6.62
CA GLN A 25 -27.67 -4.68 6.53
C GLN A 25 -27.34 -4.19 5.13
N GLU A 26 -26.83 -2.96 5.04
CA GLU A 26 -26.46 -2.32 3.77
C GLU A 26 -25.05 -2.71 3.31
N ASN A 27 -24.14 -3.02 4.27
CA ASN A 27 -22.75 -3.37 4.00
C ASN A 27 -22.40 -4.71 4.65
N THR A 28 -21.64 -5.51 3.91
CA THR A 28 -21.04 -6.76 4.41
C THR A 28 -19.53 -6.70 4.21
N LEU A 29 -18.78 -7.29 5.13
CA LEU A 29 -17.34 -7.47 4.96
C LEU A 29 -17.04 -8.89 4.50
N SER A 30 -16.20 -8.99 3.49
CA SER A 30 -15.67 -10.25 2.95
C SER A 30 -14.15 -10.15 2.81
N PRO A 31 -13.43 -11.23 2.61
CA PRO A 31 -12.00 -11.18 2.29
C PRO A 31 -11.66 -10.29 1.08
N ASN A 32 -12.60 -10.11 0.15
CA ASN A 32 -12.42 -9.26 -1.04
C ASN A 32 -12.31 -7.76 -0.74
N ASP A 33 -12.67 -7.34 0.48
CA ASP A 33 -12.58 -5.96 0.91
C ASP A 33 -11.21 -5.60 1.52
N PHE A 34 -10.27 -6.56 1.58
CA PHE A 34 -8.99 -6.39 2.26
C PHE A 34 -7.79 -6.42 1.32
N ILE A 35 -6.82 -5.58 1.64
CA ILE A 35 -5.45 -5.60 1.10
C ILE A 35 -4.53 -5.94 2.27
N LEU A 36 -3.72 -7.01 2.16
CA LEU A 36 -2.82 -7.42 3.24
C LEU A 36 -1.49 -6.68 3.14
N PRO A 37 -1.13 -5.80 4.10
CA PRO A 37 0.20 -5.20 4.12
C PRO A 37 1.27 -6.23 4.50
N ILE A 38 2.35 -6.25 3.73
CA ILE A 38 3.51 -7.11 3.96
C ILE A 38 4.75 -6.24 4.10
N PHE A 39 5.41 -6.36 5.24
CA PHE A 39 6.65 -5.65 5.52
C PHE A 39 7.84 -6.49 5.11
N LEU A 40 8.73 -5.88 4.34
CA LEU A 40 9.91 -6.51 3.78
C LEU A 40 11.16 -6.15 4.59
N ILE A 41 12.11 -7.08 4.68
CA ILE A 41 13.42 -6.87 5.29
C ILE A 41 14.51 -7.54 4.46
N GLU A 42 15.68 -6.93 4.43
CA GLU A 42 16.88 -7.48 3.82
C GLU A 42 17.41 -8.73 4.56
N GLY A 43 18.13 -9.55 3.82
CA GLY A 43 18.76 -10.76 4.34
C GLY A 43 18.18 -12.04 3.79
N SER A 44 18.46 -13.15 4.45
CA SER A 44 18.03 -14.47 4.02
C SER A 44 17.37 -15.21 5.18
N ASN A 45 16.26 -15.88 4.90
CA ASN A 45 15.57 -16.82 5.78
C ASN A 45 15.15 -16.27 7.14
N LYS A 46 14.78 -14.96 7.20
CA LYS A 46 14.40 -14.27 8.44
C LYS A 46 12.91 -13.90 8.43
N ARG A 47 12.33 -13.98 9.62
CA ARG A 47 11.07 -13.34 10.00
C ARG A 47 11.36 -12.53 11.27
N GLN A 48 11.10 -11.24 11.24
CA GLN A 48 11.38 -10.32 12.34
C GLN A 48 10.07 -9.73 12.87
N ASP A 49 9.88 -9.75 14.18
CA ASP A 49 8.75 -9.09 14.83
C ASP A 49 8.82 -7.57 14.66
N ILE A 50 7.65 -6.94 14.56
CA ILE A 50 7.49 -5.49 14.65
C ILE A 50 6.95 -5.19 16.05
N SER A 51 7.78 -4.66 16.92
CA SER A 51 7.44 -4.46 18.34
C SER A 51 6.21 -3.58 18.57
N SER A 52 6.00 -2.57 17.70
CA SER A 52 4.84 -1.68 17.74
C SER A 52 3.55 -2.30 17.14
N MET A 53 3.64 -3.48 16.52
CA MET A 53 2.53 -4.15 15.85
C MET A 53 2.51 -5.64 16.23
N PRO A 54 1.99 -6.01 17.40
CA PRO A 54 2.00 -7.40 17.89
C PRO A 54 1.36 -8.37 16.88
N GLY A 55 2.07 -9.46 16.57
CA GLY A 55 1.62 -10.47 15.59
C GLY A 55 1.90 -10.12 14.13
N VAL A 56 2.47 -8.95 13.84
CA VAL A 56 2.91 -8.54 12.50
C VAL A 56 4.42 -8.69 12.38
N TYR A 57 4.86 -9.16 11.21
CA TYR A 57 6.26 -9.50 10.96
C TYR A 57 6.80 -8.87 9.69
N ARG A 58 8.10 -8.61 9.66
CA ARG A 58 8.86 -8.35 8.44
C ARG A 58 9.38 -9.68 7.88
N TYR A 59 9.31 -9.83 6.58
CA TYR A 59 9.75 -11.05 5.89
C TYR A 59 10.89 -10.76 4.92
N THR A 60 11.87 -11.66 4.87
CA THR A 60 12.84 -11.70 3.76
C THR A 60 12.19 -12.28 2.51
N ILE A 61 12.73 -11.96 1.33
CA ILE A 61 12.15 -12.36 0.02
C ILE A 61 11.85 -13.86 -0.05
N ASN A 62 12.79 -14.71 0.38
CA ASN A 62 12.62 -16.17 0.35
C ASN A 62 11.60 -16.72 1.37
N ARG A 63 11.04 -15.87 2.23
CA ARG A 63 9.97 -16.22 3.15
C ARG A 63 8.61 -15.61 2.80
N LEU A 64 8.52 -14.84 1.73
CA LEU A 64 7.26 -14.22 1.31
C LEU A 64 6.14 -15.22 1.07
N SER A 65 6.47 -16.42 0.57
CA SER A 65 5.47 -17.45 0.34
C SER A 65 4.65 -17.79 1.59
N GLN A 66 5.24 -17.73 2.78
CA GLN A 66 4.54 -18.06 4.03
C GLN A 66 3.31 -17.15 4.29
N ILE A 67 3.41 -15.88 3.94
CA ILE A 67 2.33 -14.92 4.16
C ILE A 67 1.44 -14.79 2.93
N VAL A 68 1.99 -14.89 1.72
CA VAL A 68 1.23 -14.84 0.46
C VAL A 68 0.32 -16.07 0.32
N ASP A 69 0.82 -17.29 0.60
CA ASP A 69 0.01 -18.51 0.62
C ASP A 69 -1.16 -18.39 1.60
N LYS A 70 -0.91 -17.77 2.78
CA LYS A 70 -1.95 -17.52 3.77
C LYS A 70 -3.00 -16.52 3.27
N ALA A 71 -2.59 -15.45 2.60
CA ALA A 71 -3.50 -14.46 2.02
C ALA A 71 -4.42 -15.12 0.98
N ILE A 72 -3.85 -15.89 0.05
CA ILE A 72 -4.59 -16.63 -0.99
C ILE A 72 -5.58 -17.61 -0.35
N LYS A 73 -5.13 -18.40 0.64
CA LYS A 73 -5.98 -19.36 1.35
C LYS A 73 -7.16 -18.70 2.06
N LEU A 74 -6.99 -17.48 2.55
CA LEU A 74 -8.04 -16.69 3.21
C LEU A 74 -8.94 -15.94 2.22
N GLY A 75 -8.66 -16.01 0.91
CA GLY A 75 -9.41 -15.32 -0.12
C GLY A 75 -9.11 -13.81 -0.19
N ILE A 76 -8.00 -13.34 0.37
CA ILE A 76 -7.57 -11.94 0.27
C ILE A 76 -7.01 -11.72 -1.15
N PRO A 77 -7.57 -10.80 -1.94
CA PRO A 77 -7.25 -10.67 -3.36
C PRO A 77 -5.91 -9.96 -3.63
N MET A 78 -5.38 -9.20 -2.65
CA MET A 78 -4.23 -8.32 -2.87
C MET A 78 -3.32 -8.20 -1.66
N ILE A 79 -2.03 -8.03 -1.94
CA ILE A 79 -1.02 -7.66 -0.95
C ILE A 79 -0.46 -6.26 -1.24
N ALA A 80 -0.03 -5.57 -0.20
CA ALA A 80 0.68 -4.29 -0.29
C ALA A 80 2.10 -4.44 0.26
N LEU A 81 3.11 -4.02 -0.49
CA LEU A 81 4.53 -4.21 -0.15
C LEU A 81 5.14 -2.95 0.45
N PHE A 82 5.71 -3.06 1.65
CA PHE A 82 6.38 -1.97 2.38
C PHE A 82 7.82 -2.37 2.76
N PRO A 83 8.85 -1.69 2.27
CA PRO A 83 10.22 -2.05 2.56
C PRO A 83 10.73 -1.44 3.86
N LYS A 84 11.55 -2.19 4.60
CA LYS A 84 12.48 -1.64 5.58
C LYS A 84 13.85 -1.51 4.94
N THR A 85 14.11 -0.38 4.31
CA THR A 85 15.41 -0.08 3.72
C THR A 85 16.48 0.08 4.80
N GLN A 86 17.66 -0.49 4.58
CA GLN A 86 18.81 -0.33 5.47
C GLN A 86 19.30 1.13 5.44
N ASN A 87 19.72 1.65 6.60
CA ASN A 87 20.20 3.03 6.70
C ASN A 87 21.39 3.34 5.78
N SER A 88 22.25 2.34 5.50
CA SER A 88 23.37 2.46 4.58
C SER A 88 22.98 2.68 3.11
N LYS A 89 21.71 2.44 2.77
CA LYS A 89 21.15 2.62 1.42
C LYS A 89 20.25 3.86 1.32
N LYS A 90 20.10 4.59 2.42
CA LYS A 90 19.32 5.81 2.45
C LYS A 90 20.19 7.01 2.21
N ASP A 91 19.71 7.94 1.39
CA ASP A 91 20.34 9.23 1.12
C ASP A 91 19.31 10.36 1.08
N GLU A 92 19.72 11.59 0.86
CA GLU A 92 18.81 12.75 0.82
C GLU A 92 17.88 12.74 -0.40
N LEU A 93 18.26 12.02 -1.46
CA LEU A 93 17.50 11.96 -2.72
C LEU A 93 16.62 10.72 -2.84
N GLY A 94 16.74 9.77 -1.90
CA GLY A 94 15.98 8.51 -1.95
C GLY A 94 16.39 7.62 -3.15
N THR A 95 17.66 7.65 -3.56
CA THR A 95 18.12 7.00 -4.80
C THR A 95 17.87 5.49 -4.84
N GLU A 96 17.84 4.81 -3.68
CA GLU A 96 17.50 3.38 -3.63
C GLU A 96 16.06 3.11 -4.14
N SER A 97 15.15 4.09 -4.14
CA SER A 97 13.80 3.95 -4.71
C SER A 97 13.81 3.67 -6.21
N LEU A 98 14.87 4.09 -6.91
CA LEU A 98 15.07 3.95 -8.35
C LEU A 98 16.02 2.79 -8.72
N ASN A 99 16.52 2.06 -7.73
CA ASN A 99 17.36 0.89 -7.95
C ASN A 99 16.49 -0.30 -8.34
N GLU A 100 16.64 -0.83 -9.56
CA GLU A 100 15.92 -2.02 -10.04
C GLU A 100 16.15 -3.28 -9.18
N ASN A 101 17.23 -3.29 -8.41
CA ASN A 101 17.58 -4.36 -7.48
C ASN A 101 17.17 -4.03 -6.02
N ASN A 102 16.33 -3.04 -5.78
CA ASN A 102 15.83 -2.73 -4.45
C ASN A 102 14.90 -3.85 -3.92
N LEU A 103 14.61 -3.78 -2.63
CA LEU A 103 13.87 -4.82 -1.93
C LEU A 103 12.43 -5.01 -2.47
N VAL A 104 11.76 -3.91 -2.88
CA VAL A 104 10.40 -3.95 -3.44
C VAL A 104 10.41 -4.60 -4.82
N CYS A 105 11.32 -4.19 -5.71
CA CYS A 105 11.45 -4.77 -7.04
C CYS A 105 11.69 -6.29 -6.99
N LYS A 106 12.59 -6.74 -6.13
CA LYS A 106 12.83 -8.17 -5.90
C LYS A 106 11.59 -8.90 -5.37
N ALA A 107 10.83 -8.27 -4.47
CA ALA A 107 9.61 -8.86 -3.93
C ALA A 107 8.53 -9.00 -5.01
N ILE A 108 8.33 -7.98 -5.85
CA ILE A 108 7.38 -8.03 -6.98
C ILE A 108 7.73 -9.21 -7.90
N GLN A 109 8.98 -9.28 -8.33
CA GLN A 109 9.45 -10.33 -9.23
C GLN A 109 9.27 -11.73 -8.64
N GLU A 110 9.61 -11.94 -7.35
CA GLU A 110 9.43 -13.22 -6.68
C GLU A 110 7.95 -13.63 -6.59
N VAL A 111 7.07 -12.70 -6.21
CA VAL A 111 5.63 -12.95 -6.13
C VAL A 111 5.04 -13.23 -7.52
N LYS A 112 5.36 -12.43 -8.54
CA LYS A 112 4.89 -12.65 -9.91
C LYS A 112 5.38 -13.96 -10.49
N LYS A 113 6.65 -14.30 -10.29
CA LYS A 113 7.21 -15.57 -10.72
C LYS A 113 6.46 -16.76 -10.14
N ARG A 114 6.12 -16.72 -8.85
CA ARG A 114 5.52 -17.83 -8.11
C ARG A 114 4.02 -17.92 -8.27
N TYR A 115 3.31 -16.79 -8.19
CA TYR A 115 1.84 -16.75 -8.08
C TYR A 115 1.15 -16.22 -9.34
N LYS A 116 1.90 -15.59 -10.26
CA LYS A 116 1.32 -14.99 -11.48
C LYS A 116 0.16 -14.04 -11.14
N ASN A 117 -1.04 -14.37 -11.59
CA ASN A 117 -2.25 -13.57 -11.39
C ASN A 117 -3.17 -14.10 -10.26
N GLN A 118 -2.68 -14.99 -9.40
CA GLN A 118 -3.49 -15.51 -8.28
C GLN A 118 -3.72 -14.47 -7.18
N ILE A 119 -2.87 -13.45 -7.08
CA ILE A 119 -2.96 -12.37 -6.11
C ILE A 119 -2.44 -11.07 -6.73
N GLY A 120 -3.12 -9.97 -6.49
CA GLY A 120 -2.69 -8.64 -6.91
C GLY A 120 -1.55 -8.12 -6.03
N ILE A 121 -0.67 -7.30 -6.63
CA ILE A 121 0.43 -6.63 -5.93
C ILE A 121 0.21 -5.12 -5.98
N MET A 122 0.12 -4.50 -4.81
CA MET A 122 0.14 -3.06 -4.63
C MET A 122 1.49 -2.62 -4.08
N CYS A 123 2.05 -1.55 -4.62
CA CYS A 123 3.29 -0.97 -4.11
C CYS A 123 3.07 0.48 -3.70
N ASP A 124 3.65 0.84 -2.57
CA ASP A 124 3.71 2.22 -2.12
C ASP A 124 4.62 3.04 -3.03
N VAL A 125 4.18 4.26 -3.39
CA VAL A 125 4.96 5.24 -4.14
C VAL A 125 5.19 6.44 -3.24
N ALA A 126 6.35 6.45 -2.59
CA ALA A 126 6.80 7.48 -1.67
C ALA A 126 8.31 7.34 -1.43
N LEU A 127 8.95 8.39 -0.92
CA LEU A 127 10.40 8.41 -0.72
C LEU A 127 10.83 8.20 0.74
N ASP A 128 9.94 8.32 1.72
CA ASP A 128 10.27 8.18 3.15
C ASP A 128 10.98 6.86 3.53
N PRO A 129 10.69 5.69 2.88
CA PRO A 129 11.46 4.49 3.15
C PRO A 129 12.93 4.57 2.69
N TYR A 130 13.26 5.50 1.80
CA TYR A 130 14.54 5.58 1.09
C TYR A 130 15.34 6.83 1.42
N THR A 131 14.70 7.87 1.98
CA THR A 131 15.38 9.11 2.36
C THR A 131 16.04 9.00 3.75
N SER A 132 17.19 9.64 3.92
CA SER A 132 17.91 9.70 5.19
C SER A 132 17.19 10.54 6.24
N HIS A 133 16.45 11.56 5.81
CA HIS A 133 15.64 12.44 6.66
C HIS A 133 14.22 11.88 6.95
N GLY A 134 13.80 10.80 6.27
CA GLY A 134 12.53 10.13 6.50
C GLY A 134 11.28 10.90 6.04
N HIS A 135 11.43 11.91 5.19
CA HIS A 135 10.33 12.61 4.55
C HIS A 135 10.01 11.96 3.20
N ASP A 136 8.75 12.01 2.78
CA ASP A 136 8.24 11.43 1.54
C ASP A 136 8.47 12.32 0.28
N GLY A 137 9.11 13.46 0.44
CA GLY A 137 9.57 14.35 -0.64
C GLY A 137 11.01 14.79 -0.48
N LEU A 138 11.60 15.29 -1.56
CA LEU A 138 12.92 15.91 -1.57
C LEU A 138 12.92 17.22 -0.79
N ILE A 139 13.97 17.46 0.00
CA ILE A 139 14.08 18.66 0.84
C ILE A 139 15.29 19.48 0.41
N LYS A 140 15.09 20.81 0.28
CA LYS A 140 16.17 21.77 0.10
C LYS A 140 15.91 23.03 0.93
N ASN A 141 16.90 23.43 1.73
CA ASN A 141 16.82 24.62 2.59
C ASN A 141 15.59 24.61 3.52
N GLY A 142 15.18 23.42 4.01
CA GLY A 142 14.01 23.24 4.88
C GLY A 142 12.65 23.24 4.16
N TYR A 143 12.64 23.31 2.82
CA TYR A 143 11.41 23.25 2.02
C TYR A 143 11.33 21.95 1.23
N VAL A 144 10.11 21.40 1.11
CA VAL A 144 9.82 20.26 0.25
C VAL A 144 9.73 20.73 -1.19
N LEU A 145 10.50 20.10 -2.07
CA LEU A 145 10.52 20.38 -3.50
C LEU A 145 9.44 19.56 -4.19
N ASN A 146 8.27 20.17 -4.41
CA ASN A 146 7.10 19.46 -4.97
C ASN A 146 7.38 18.85 -6.34
N ASP A 147 7.81 19.68 -7.29
CA ASP A 147 7.91 19.29 -8.71
C ASP A 147 9.07 18.31 -8.92
N GLU A 148 10.21 18.52 -8.29
CA GLU A 148 11.36 17.62 -8.35
C GLU A 148 11.02 16.27 -7.70
N THR A 149 10.25 16.26 -6.61
CA THR A 149 9.77 15.03 -5.99
C THR A 149 8.88 14.25 -6.94
N ILE A 150 7.96 14.91 -7.62
CA ILE A 150 7.05 14.25 -8.59
C ILE A 150 7.85 13.53 -9.70
N GLU A 151 8.92 14.11 -10.21
CA GLU A 151 9.75 13.46 -11.25
C GLU A 151 10.40 12.17 -10.73
N VAL A 152 10.83 12.14 -9.47
CA VAL A 152 11.33 10.91 -8.83
C VAL A 152 10.21 9.90 -8.62
N LEU A 153 9.02 10.32 -8.16
CA LEU A 153 7.86 9.45 -7.99
C LEU A 153 7.36 8.84 -9.31
N ILE A 154 7.44 9.59 -10.41
CA ILE A 154 7.17 9.08 -11.77
C ILE A 154 8.15 7.96 -12.10
N SER A 155 9.45 8.20 -11.91
CA SER A 155 10.49 7.21 -12.19
C SER A 155 10.33 5.95 -11.33
N GLN A 156 10.03 6.11 -10.04
CA GLN A 156 9.71 5.01 -9.13
C GLN A 156 8.48 4.22 -9.60
N SER A 157 7.44 4.92 -10.04
CA SER A 157 6.20 4.32 -10.54
C SER A 157 6.43 3.49 -11.81
N LEU A 158 7.21 4.02 -12.75
CA LEU A 158 7.56 3.30 -13.98
C LEU A 158 8.38 2.05 -13.68
N LEU A 159 9.37 2.15 -12.79
CA LEU A 159 10.17 1.02 -12.37
C LEU A 159 9.31 -0.08 -11.70
N GLN A 160 8.41 0.29 -10.79
CA GLN A 160 7.53 -0.68 -10.14
C GLN A 160 6.57 -1.34 -11.13
N ALA A 161 6.04 -0.58 -12.09
CA ALA A 161 5.20 -1.12 -13.17
C ALA A 161 5.97 -2.10 -14.07
N GLU A 162 7.20 -1.76 -14.45
CA GLU A 162 8.11 -2.62 -15.21
C GLU A 162 8.41 -3.94 -14.49
N MET A 163 8.57 -3.91 -13.16
CA MET A 163 8.76 -5.11 -12.34
C MET A 163 7.49 -5.97 -12.23
N GLY A 164 6.32 -5.48 -12.67
CA GLY A 164 5.06 -6.20 -12.68
C GLY A 164 4.09 -5.86 -11.55
N CYS A 165 4.22 -4.67 -10.93
CA CYS A 165 3.24 -4.18 -9.96
C CYS A 165 1.89 -3.95 -10.64
N ASP A 166 0.79 -4.39 -10.02
CA ASP A 166 -0.56 -4.22 -10.57
C ASP A 166 -1.17 -2.87 -10.20
N ILE A 167 -0.90 -2.38 -8.98
CA ILE A 167 -1.44 -1.13 -8.45
C ILE A 167 -0.34 -0.30 -7.81
N LEU A 168 -0.21 0.92 -8.26
CA LEU A 168 0.66 1.93 -7.65
C LEU A 168 -0.15 2.76 -6.65
N ALA A 169 0.36 2.91 -5.44
CA ALA A 169 -0.35 3.58 -4.36
C ALA A 169 0.43 4.80 -3.82
N PRO A 170 0.36 5.96 -4.50
CA PRO A 170 1.05 7.15 -4.05
C PRO A 170 0.56 7.59 -2.67
N SER A 171 1.43 7.51 -1.69
CA SER A 171 1.16 7.87 -0.29
C SER A 171 1.84 9.16 0.15
N ASP A 172 2.65 9.76 -0.70
CA ASP A 172 3.21 11.08 -0.53
C ASP A 172 2.13 12.18 -0.55
N MET A 173 2.52 13.43 -0.34
CA MET A 173 1.61 14.58 -0.27
C MET A 173 1.91 15.64 -1.34
N MET A 174 2.54 15.27 -2.47
CA MET A 174 2.88 16.23 -3.53
C MET A 174 1.66 16.59 -4.38
N ASP A 175 1.53 17.86 -4.73
CA ASP A 175 0.45 18.36 -5.58
C ASP A 175 0.60 17.88 -7.02
N GLY A 176 -0.49 17.35 -7.60
CA GLY A 176 -0.53 16.96 -9.01
C GLY A 176 0.09 15.60 -9.35
N ARG A 177 0.67 14.86 -8.40
CA ARG A 177 1.36 13.59 -8.61
C ARG A 177 0.53 12.53 -9.32
N ILE A 178 -0.74 12.39 -8.97
CA ILE A 178 -1.61 11.34 -9.56
C ILE A 178 -1.75 11.52 -11.07
N GLY A 179 -2.05 12.73 -11.51
CA GLY A 179 -2.19 13.04 -12.94
C GLY A 179 -0.88 12.87 -13.71
N LYS A 180 0.24 13.26 -13.12
CA LYS A 180 1.57 13.12 -13.71
C LYS A 180 1.99 11.66 -13.83
N ILE A 181 1.82 10.86 -12.77
CA ILE A 181 2.11 9.42 -12.78
C ILE A 181 1.22 8.72 -13.82
N ARG A 182 -0.10 8.95 -13.85
CA ARG A 182 -1.01 8.35 -14.82
C ARG A 182 -0.59 8.64 -16.25
N LYS A 183 -0.33 9.90 -16.56
CA LYS A 183 0.12 10.32 -17.89
C LYS A 183 1.43 9.64 -18.32
N SER A 184 2.35 9.47 -17.37
CA SER A 184 3.62 8.82 -17.66
C SER A 184 3.47 7.31 -17.89
N LEU A 185 2.64 6.64 -17.08
CA LEU A 185 2.33 5.21 -17.27
C LEU A 185 1.73 4.96 -18.66
N ASP A 186 0.72 5.74 -19.03
CA ASP A 186 0.05 5.61 -20.34
C ASP A 186 1.03 5.82 -21.49
N LYS A 187 1.90 6.84 -21.39
CA LYS A 187 2.92 7.14 -22.41
C LYS A 187 3.93 5.99 -22.60
N ASN A 188 4.20 5.23 -21.51
CA ASN A 188 5.19 4.14 -21.52
C ASN A 188 4.55 2.75 -21.70
N GLY A 189 3.25 2.67 -22.04
CA GLY A 189 2.55 1.41 -22.33
C GLY A 189 2.08 0.64 -21.08
N TYR A 190 2.04 1.28 -19.91
CA TYR A 190 1.51 0.72 -18.66
C TYR A 190 0.07 1.21 -18.39
N ASP A 191 -0.74 1.31 -19.43
CA ASP A 191 -2.12 1.78 -19.38
C ASP A 191 -3.02 0.92 -18.48
N MET A 192 -2.73 -0.37 -18.33
CA MET A 192 -3.45 -1.29 -17.45
C MET A 192 -2.99 -1.26 -16.00
N THR A 193 -1.86 -0.63 -15.65
CA THR A 193 -1.43 -0.46 -14.27
C THR A 193 -2.36 0.52 -13.56
N GLN A 194 -2.97 0.10 -12.46
CA GLN A 194 -3.92 0.89 -11.70
C GLN A 194 -3.21 1.87 -10.75
N ILE A 195 -3.93 2.91 -10.31
CA ILE A 195 -3.46 3.83 -9.26
C ILE A 195 -4.49 3.85 -8.13
N LEU A 196 -4.05 3.58 -6.91
CA LEU A 196 -4.84 3.70 -5.68
C LEU A 196 -4.27 4.84 -4.82
N SER A 197 -4.80 6.05 -4.97
CA SER A 197 -4.31 7.23 -4.27
C SER A 197 -4.67 7.19 -2.78
N TYR A 198 -3.68 7.47 -1.91
CA TYR A 198 -3.94 7.84 -0.52
C TYR A 198 -4.45 9.29 -0.45
N ALA A 199 -5.68 9.51 -0.90
CA ALA A 199 -6.26 10.85 -1.05
C ALA A 199 -6.48 11.57 0.29
N VAL A 200 -6.62 10.82 1.39
CA VAL A 200 -6.78 11.36 2.75
C VAL A 200 -5.98 10.52 3.74
N LYS A 201 -5.15 11.17 4.53
CA LYS A 201 -4.42 10.59 5.67
C LYS A 201 -4.88 11.26 6.97
N TYR A 202 -5.55 10.50 7.83
CA TYR A 202 -5.95 11.00 9.15
C TYR A 202 -4.87 10.71 10.19
N ALA A 203 -4.55 11.68 11.03
CA ALA A 203 -3.75 11.48 12.23
C ALA A 203 -4.57 10.66 13.24
N SER A 204 -4.30 9.37 13.30
CA SER A 204 -4.96 8.42 14.21
C SER A 204 -3.94 7.72 15.11
N SER A 205 -4.41 7.02 16.14
CA SER A 205 -3.55 6.21 17.02
C SER A 205 -2.80 5.08 16.29
N PHE A 206 -3.25 4.67 15.10
CA PHE A 206 -2.61 3.66 14.28
C PHE A 206 -1.49 4.21 13.39
N TYR A 207 -1.40 5.53 13.22
CA TYR A 207 -0.42 6.15 12.32
C TYR A 207 1.02 5.98 12.83
N GLY A 208 1.26 6.19 14.12
CA GLY A 208 2.59 6.04 14.72
C GLY A 208 3.17 4.63 14.62
N PRO A 209 2.42 3.55 14.94
CA PRO A 209 2.89 2.17 14.80
C PRO A 209 3.29 1.79 13.37
N PHE A 210 2.70 2.43 12.35
CA PHE A 210 2.97 2.15 10.94
C PHE A 210 4.27 2.82 10.44
N ARG A 211 4.71 3.89 11.06
CA ARG A 211 5.99 4.58 10.82
C ARG A 211 7.13 3.93 11.61
#